data_82b47195b76aa52b9819164acf25df6e
#
_entry.id   82b47195b76aa52b9819164acf25df6e
#
_cell.length_a   1.000
_cell.length_b   1.000
_cell.length_c   1.000
_cell.angle_alpha   90.00
_cell.angle_beta   90.00
_cell.angle_gamma   90.00
#
_symmetry.space_group_name_H-M   'P 1'
#
loop_
_entity.id
_entity.type
_entity.pdbx_description
1 polymer ?
#
loop_
_entity_poly.entity_id
_entity_poly.type
_entity_poly.pdbx_seq_one_letter_code
_entity_poly.pdbx_strand_id
1 'polypeptide(L)'
;MKTAIIGGGAAGFFLGINLKEMCPEMEVTIFEKSKRVLAKVEISGGGRCNCTNSFAEVRDLSEVYPRGHRLMKRLMKGFSQEDAYEWFERHGVRLTTQDDQCVFPMSQDSHTIINCFLTEARRCGIEIRTETKIDSLDELSGYDFIAVTTGGSPKAEGLRWLGDMGHELESPVPSLFTFQIADEALHALMGTVVEDAVTMIPGTKQRAQGPLLITHWGMSGPAILKLSSYGARILADQQYRAPLAVNWTNRRDTEVLAMLDEIIIRSPQKQLKTIAPCGLPSRLWTYLAEKCLGERANGRWGSLNKKELNRLANILSGGDSYQIAGRAPFKDEFVTCGGIALSAVNPSTLESRHVPHLFFAGEVLDIDGITGGFNFQAAWTTAYTVACAIANKATAR
;
A
#
# COMPACT_ATOMS: atom_id res chain seq x y z
N MET A 1 -30.81 19.39 -6.32
CA MET A 1 -29.78 19.44 -5.27
C MET A 1 -28.41 19.36 -5.89
N LYS A 2 -27.41 19.91 -5.21
CA LYS A 2 -26.03 20.04 -5.71
C LYS A 2 -25.03 19.38 -4.77
N THR A 3 -24.13 18.58 -5.32
CA THR A 3 -23.04 17.94 -4.57
C THR A 3 -21.69 18.41 -5.11
N ALA A 4 -20.84 18.94 -4.23
CA ALA A 4 -19.44 19.23 -4.51
C ALA A 4 -18.56 18.07 -4.05
N ILE A 5 -17.68 17.60 -4.93
CA ILE A 5 -16.67 16.57 -4.62
C ILE A 5 -15.30 17.24 -4.73
N ILE A 6 -14.55 17.31 -3.63
CA ILE A 6 -13.22 17.91 -3.57
C ILE A 6 -12.18 16.81 -3.76
N GLY A 7 -11.56 16.77 -4.93
CA GLY A 7 -10.56 15.79 -5.31
C GLY A 7 -10.99 14.93 -6.50
N GLY A 8 -10.35 15.13 -7.66
CA GLY A 8 -10.57 14.40 -8.92
C GLY A 8 -9.75 13.11 -9.01
N GLY A 9 -9.61 12.37 -7.91
CA GLY A 9 -8.97 11.07 -7.83
C GLY A 9 -9.95 9.90 -7.95
N ALA A 10 -9.46 8.70 -7.66
CA ALA A 10 -10.23 7.45 -7.73
C ALA A 10 -11.56 7.52 -6.95
N ALA A 11 -11.49 7.87 -5.66
CA ALA A 11 -12.68 7.97 -4.81
C ALA A 11 -13.67 9.02 -5.30
N GLY A 12 -13.19 10.17 -5.77
CA GLY A 12 -14.07 11.26 -6.24
C GLY A 12 -14.86 10.89 -7.49
N PHE A 13 -14.22 10.29 -8.49
CA PHE A 13 -14.91 9.81 -9.68
C PHE A 13 -15.88 8.69 -9.36
N PHE A 14 -15.45 7.69 -8.57
CA PHE A 14 -16.30 6.58 -8.18
C PHE A 14 -17.55 7.06 -7.42
N LEU A 15 -17.38 7.98 -6.47
CA LEU A 15 -18.48 8.60 -5.74
C LEU A 15 -19.44 9.32 -6.68
N GLY A 16 -18.93 10.21 -7.54
CA GLY A 16 -19.75 11.03 -8.42
C GLY A 16 -20.59 10.20 -9.40
N ILE A 17 -20.00 9.16 -10.00
CA ILE A 17 -20.70 8.27 -10.94
C ILE A 17 -21.79 7.50 -10.22
N ASN A 18 -21.49 6.84 -9.09
CA ASN A 18 -22.49 6.08 -8.33
C ASN A 18 -23.61 6.99 -7.80
N LEU A 19 -23.29 8.20 -7.34
CA LEU A 19 -24.31 9.17 -6.90
C LEU A 19 -25.25 9.55 -8.06
N LYS A 20 -24.72 9.80 -9.25
CA LYS A 20 -25.51 10.10 -10.45
C LYS A 20 -26.36 8.92 -10.93
N GLU A 21 -25.88 7.69 -10.76
CA GLU A 21 -26.66 6.48 -11.05
C GLU A 21 -27.83 6.30 -10.08
N MET A 22 -27.64 6.62 -8.79
CA MET A 22 -28.69 6.57 -7.75
C MET A 22 -29.66 7.76 -7.83
N CYS A 23 -29.14 8.94 -8.17
CA CYS A 23 -29.88 10.20 -8.20
C CYS A 23 -29.57 10.95 -9.51
N PRO A 24 -30.20 10.61 -10.67
CA PRO A 24 -29.88 11.21 -11.97
C PRO A 24 -30.03 12.73 -12.00
N GLU A 25 -30.99 13.30 -11.22
CA GLU A 25 -31.25 14.74 -11.12
C GLU A 25 -30.27 15.52 -10.22
N MET A 26 -29.35 14.81 -9.53
CA MET A 26 -28.34 15.46 -8.70
C MET A 26 -27.31 16.19 -9.58
N GLU A 27 -27.12 17.47 -9.37
CA GLU A 27 -25.99 18.19 -9.98
C GLU A 27 -24.71 17.83 -9.22
N VAL A 28 -23.71 17.28 -9.92
CA VAL A 28 -22.42 16.85 -9.34
C VAL A 28 -21.28 17.61 -9.99
N THR A 29 -20.47 18.28 -9.17
CA THR A 29 -19.23 18.94 -9.62
C THR A 29 -18.02 18.36 -8.90
N ILE A 30 -17.02 17.91 -9.64
CA ILE A 30 -15.72 17.47 -9.12
C ILE A 30 -14.73 18.62 -9.25
N PHE A 31 -14.13 19.04 -8.13
CA PHE A 31 -13.08 20.04 -8.07
C PHE A 31 -11.72 19.37 -7.92
N GLU A 32 -10.80 19.67 -8.81
CA GLU A 32 -9.43 19.15 -8.76
C GLU A 32 -8.42 20.32 -8.81
N LYS A 33 -7.49 20.34 -7.85
CA LYS A 33 -6.48 21.41 -7.74
C LYS A 33 -5.46 21.41 -8.86
N SER A 34 -5.18 20.24 -9.43
CA SER A 34 -4.22 20.07 -10.51
C SER A 34 -4.88 20.12 -11.89
N LYS A 35 -4.06 20.26 -12.93
CA LYS A 35 -4.53 20.20 -14.32
C LYS A 35 -5.02 18.80 -14.72
N ARG A 36 -4.51 17.75 -14.07
CA ARG A 36 -4.78 16.35 -14.42
C ARG A 36 -5.56 15.69 -13.30
N VAL A 37 -6.67 15.03 -13.67
CA VAL A 37 -7.43 14.14 -12.79
C VAL A 37 -6.85 12.72 -12.82
N LEU A 38 -7.17 11.88 -11.84
CA LEU A 38 -6.82 10.44 -11.76
C LEU A 38 -5.30 10.15 -11.79
N ALA A 39 -4.45 11.12 -11.46
CA ALA A 39 -3.00 11.00 -11.58
C ALA A 39 -2.40 9.80 -10.81
N LYS A 40 -2.91 9.49 -9.60
CA LYS A 40 -2.48 8.30 -8.84
C LYS A 40 -2.95 6.99 -9.48
N VAL A 41 -4.08 6.99 -10.17
CA VAL A 41 -4.54 5.80 -10.91
C VAL A 41 -3.57 5.48 -12.04
N GLU A 42 -3.11 6.51 -12.76
CA GLU A 42 -2.21 6.37 -13.91
C GLU A 42 -0.91 5.65 -13.55
N ILE A 43 -0.25 6.03 -12.45
CA ILE A 43 1.06 5.49 -12.04
C ILE A 43 0.96 4.20 -11.22
N SER A 44 -0.22 3.87 -10.71
CA SER A 44 -0.41 2.76 -9.79
C SER A 44 -0.17 1.39 -10.44
N GLY A 45 0.32 0.43 -9.63
CA GLY A 45 0.60 -0.92 -10.10
C GLY A 45 1.60 -0.98 -11.27
N GLY A 46 2.53 -0.02 -11.32
CA GLY A 46 3.50 0.10 -12.43
C GLY A 46 2.85 0.53 -13.74
N GLY A 47 1.86 1.39 -13.70
CA GLY A 47 1.10 1.88 -14.86
C GLY A 47 -0.03 0.94 -15.33
N ARG A 48 -0.32 -0.13 -14.55
CA ARG A 48 -1.37 -1.11 -14.91
C ARG A 48 -2.68 -0.89 -14.14
N CYS A 49 -2.66 -0.15 -13.02
CA CYS A 49 -3.73 0.00 -12.04
C CYS A 49 -4.15 -1.33 -11.40
N ASN A 50 -3.56 -1.65 -10.24
CA ASN A 50 -4.05 -2.74 -9.39
C ASN A 50 -5.36 -2.31 -8.71
N CYS A 51 -6.51 -2.49 -9.40
CA CYS A 51 -7.77 -1.85 -9.04
C CYS A 51 -8.48 -2.48 -7.82
N THR A 52 -8.19 -3.73 -7.49
CA THR A 52 -8.66 -4.38 -6.26
C THR A 52 -7.84 -5.65 -6.00
N ASN A 53 -8.26 -6.44 -5.02
CA ASN A 53 -7.76 -7.77 -4.71
C ASN A 53 -8.93 -8.75 -4.68
N SER A 54 -8.70 -10.04 -4.94
CA SER A 54 -9.76 -11.06 -4.82
C SER A 54 -10.14 -11.36 -3.37
N PHE A 55 -9.27 -11.02 -2.41
CA PHE A 55 -9.38 -11.35 -0.98
C PHE A 55 -9.43 -12.85 -0.67
N ALA A 56 -9.22 -13.74 -1.65
CA ALA A 56 -9.31 -15.19 -1.44
C ALA A 56 -8.31 -15.72 -0.39
N GLU A 57 -7.16 -15.06 -0.23
CA GLU A 57 -6.13 -15.44 0.75
C GLU A 57 -6.17 -14.59 2.04
N VAL A 58 -7.08 -13.62 2.14
CA VAL A 58 -7.21 -12.73 3.30
C VAL A 58 -8.11 -13.38 4.35
N ARG A 59 -7.53 -13.81 5.46
CA ARG A 59 -8.26 -14.44 6.58
C ARG A 59 -8.89 -13.40 7.50
N ASP A 60 -8.17 -12.31 7.74
CA ASP A 60 -8.66 -11.19 8.54
C ASP A 60 -8.22 -9.87 7.91
N LEU A 61 -9.14 -8.90 7.86
CA LEU A 61 -8.86 -7.60 7.24
C LEU A 61 -7.76 -6.80 7.95
N SER A 62 -7.42 -7.12 9.20
CA SER A 62 -6.29 -6.50 9.91
C SER A 62 -4.93 -6.89 9.32
N GLU A 63 -4.86 -7.99 8.55
CA GLU A 63 -3.64 -8.40 7.84
C GLU A 63 -3.34 -7.48 6.65
N VAL A 64 -4.37 -6.90 6.06
CA VAL A 64 -4.26 -6.10 4.83
C VAL A 64 -4.59 -4.62 5.03
N TYR A 65 -5.30 -4.27 6.08
CA TYR A 65 -5.55 -2.89 6.50
C TYR A 65 -4.97 -2.64 7.90
N PRO A 66 -3.70 -2.27 8.03
CA PRO A 66 -3.09 -1.95 9.32
C PRO A 66 -3.84 -0.87 10.10
N ARG A 67 -4.47 0.07 9.41
CA ARG A 67 -5.38 1.09 9.94
C ARG A 67 -6.73 1.00 9.25
N GLY A 68 -7.79 1.21 10.00
CA GLY A 68 -9.17 1.23 9.48
C GLY A 68 -9.82 -0.13 9.22
N HIS A 69 -9.18 -1.29 9.52
CA HIS A 69 -9.72 -2.63 9.22
C HIS A 69 -11.13 -2.86 9.80
N ARG A 70 -11.43 -2.34 11.00
CA ARG A 70 -12.76 -2.50 11.63
C ARG A 70 -13.84 -1.76 10.85
N LEU A 71 -13.51 -0.55 10.37
CA LEU A 71 -14.41 0.23 9.54
C LEU A 71 -14.58 -0.45 8.18
N MET A 72 -13.48 -0.87 7.54
CA MET A 72 -13.54 -1.62 6.27
C MET A 72 -14.39 -2.88 6.38
N LYS A 73 -14.23 -3.67 7.43
CA LYS A 73 -15.07 -4.87 7.70
C LYS A 73 -16.56 -4.56 7.76
N ARG A 74 -16.91 -3.37 8.25
CA ARG A 74 -18.31 -2.91 8.29
C ARG A 74 -18.78 -2.47 6.91
N LEU A 75 -18.01 -1.62 6.23
CA LEU A 75 -18.42 -0.99 4.97
C LEU A 75 -18.43 -1.97 3.80
N MET A 76 -17.52 -2.93 3.77
CA MET A 76 -17.47 -3.97 2.74
C MET A 76 -18.69 -4.91 2.74
N LYS A 77 -19.53 -4.87 3.77
CA LYS A 77 -20.85 -5.52 3.73
C LYS A 77 -21.83 -4.83 2.77
N GLY A 78 -21.62 -3.56 2.47
CA GLY A 78 -22.43 -2.78 1.54
C GLY A 78 -21.80 -2.64 0.16
N PHE A 79 -20.48 -2.73 0.08
CA PHE A 79 -19.73 -2.71 -1.18
C PHE A 79 -18.40 -3.45 -1.01
N SER A 80 -18.36 -4.68 -1.46
CA SER A 80 -17.23 -5.60 -1.36
C SER A 80 -16.27 -5.50 -2.56
N GLN A 81 -15.24 -6.34 -2.59
CA GLN A 81 -14.37 -6.52 -3.76
C GLN A 81 -15.10 -7.18 -4.94
N GLU A 82 -16.09 -8.04 -4.66
CA GLU A 82 -16.92 -8.66 -5.68
C GLU A 82 -17.80 -7.61 -6.36
N ASP A 83 -18.42 -6.72 -5.57
CA ASP A 83 -19.18 -5.59 -6.08
C ASP A 83 -18.32 -4.64 -6.92
N ALA A 84 -17.06 -4.41 -6.51
CA ALA A 84 -16.12 -3.60 -7.29
C ALA A 84 -15.77 -4.27 -8.63
N TYR A 85 -15.52 -5.59 -8.61
CA TYR A 85 -15.27 -6.37 -9.83
C TYR A 85 -16.46 -6.26 -10.79
N GLU A 86 -17.67 -6.53 -10.31
CA GLU A 86 -18.91 -6.44 -11.11
C GLU A 86 -19.17 -5.01 -11.61
N TRP A 87 -18.86 -4.00 -10.78
CA TRP A 87 -19.03 -2.61 -11.19
C TRP A 87 -18.17 -2.27 -12.40
N PHE A 88 -16.88 -2.64 -12.38
CA PHE A 88 -15.98 -2.39 -13.51
C PHE A 88 -16.42 -3.16 -14.76
N GLU A 89 -16.84 -4.42 -14.64
CA GLU A 89 -17.31 -5.20 -15.77
C GLU A 89 -18.59 -4.62 -16.40
N ARG A 90 -19.54 -4.18 -15.59
CA ARG A 90 -20.75 -3.49 -16.06
C ARG A 90 -20.43 -2.19 -16.82
N HIS A 91 -19.33 -1.54 -16.48
CA HIS A 91 -18.86 -0.32 -17.16
C HIS A 91 -17.84 -0.62 -18.28
N GLY A 92 -17.80 -1.86 -18.77
CA GLY A 92 -17.04 -2.25 -19.95
C GLY A 92 -15.55 -2.50 -19.71
N VAL A 93 -15.11 -2.56 -18.46
CA VAL A 93 -13.72 -2.89 -18.10
C VAL A 93 -13.61 -4.37 -17.75
N ARG A 94 -12.98 -5.16 -18.63
CA ARG A 94 -12.66 -6.54 -18.32
C ARG A 94 -11.49 -6.60 -17.34
N LEU A 95 -11.63 -7.41 -16.30
CA LEU A 95 -10.65 -7.59 -15.25
C LEU A 95 -10.00 -8.99 -15.31
N THR A 96 -8.83 -9.13 -14.72
CA THR A 96 -8.12 -10.38 -14.53
C THR A 96 -7.49 -10.43 -13.15
N THR A 97 -7.61 -11.59 -12.50
CA THR A 97 -6.95 -11.86 -11.22
C THR A 97 -5.65 -12.59 -11.48
N GLN A 98 -4.54 -12.10 -10.92
CA GLN A 98 -3.23 -12.72 -11.01
C GLN A 98 -3.03 -13.76 -9.87
N ASP A 99 -1.97 -14.56 -9.95
CA ASP A 99 -1.67 -15.61 -8.96
C ASP A 99 -1.49 -15.06 -7.54
N ASP A 100 -1.04 -13.82 -7.40
CA ASP A 100 -0.90 -13.09 -6.14
C ASP A 100 -2.21 -12.43 -5.65
N GLN A 101 -3.34 -12.80 -6.24
CA GLN A 101 -4.70 -12.32 -5.96
C GLN A 101 -4.92 -10.84 -6.30
N CYS A 102 -3.94 -10.15 -6.89
CA CYS A 102 -4.10 -8.79 -7.39
C CYS A 102 -5.00 -8.76 -8.63
N VAL A 103 -5.89 -7.78 -8.72
CA VAL A 103 -6.84 -7.63 -9.82
C VAL A 103 -6.47 -6.43 -10.68
N PHE A 104 -6.24 -6.68 -11.96
CA PHE A 104 -5.87 -5.66 -12.96
C PHE A 104 -6.87 -5.61 -14.10
N PRO A 105 -6.96 -4.51 -14.85
CA PRO A 105 -7.61 -4.53 -16.15
C PRO A 105 -6.89 -5.53 -17.06
N MET A 106 -7.66 -6.27 -17.85
CA MET A 106 -7.11 -7.30 -18.76
C MET A 106 -6.14 -6.70 -19.79
N SER A 107 -6.30 -5.43 -20.12
CA SER A 107 -5.37 -4.66 -20.96
C SER A 107 -3.99 -4.45 -20.35
N GLN A 108 -3.81 -4.63 -19.05
CA GLN A 108 -2.60 -4.30 -18.29
C GLN A 108 -2.18 -2.82 -18.43
N ASP A 109 -3.15 -1.92 -18.67
CA ASP A 109 -2.95 -0.49 -18.85
C ASP A 109 -3.95 0.30 -17.98
N SER A 110 -3.43 1.16 -17.10
CA SER A 110 -4.21 2.02 -16.20
C SER A 110 -5.15 2.97 -16.95
N HIS A 111 -4.83 3.31 -18.19
CA HIS A 111 -5.70 4.15 -19.02
C HIS A 111 -7.06 3.51 -19.29
N THR A 112 -7.19 2.18 -19.20
CA THR A 112 -8.49 1.50 -19.30
C THR A 112 -9.42 1.96 -18.17
N ILE A 113 -8.90 2.04 -16.93
CA ILE A 113 -9.66 2.51 -15.76
C ILE A 113 -9.92 4.02 -15.87
N ILE A 114 -8.91 4.80 -16.28
CA ILE A 114 -9.04 6.26 -16.45
C ILE A 114 -10.10 6.58 -17.50
N ASN A 115 -10.07 5.92 -18.65
CA ASN A 115 -11.02 6.13 -19.74
C ASN A 115 -12.44 5.71 -19.34
N CYS A 116 -12.59 4.64 -18.58
CA CYS A 116 -13.88 4.25 -18.00
C CYS A 116 -14.45 5.40 -17.16
N PHE A 117 -13.70 5.92 -16.18
CA PHE A 117 -14.18 7.00 -15.32
C PHE A 117 -14.51 8.28 -16.09
N LEU A 118 -13.67 8.67 -17.04
CA LEU A 118 -13.91 9.89 -17.83
C LEU A 118 -15.15 9.75 -18.74
N THR A 119 -15.35 8.56 -19.30
CA THR A 119 -16.51 8.26 -20.16
C THR A 119 -17.79 8.28 -19.34
N GLU A 120 -17.80 7.59 -18.19
CA GLU A 120 -18.96 7.54 -17.31
C GLU A 120 -19.29 8.89 -16.70
N ALA A 121 -18.30 9.66 -16.26
CA ALA A 121 -18.51 11.01 -15.76
C ALA A 121 -19.17 11.92 -16.82
N ARG A 122 -18.71 11.81 -18.07
CA ARG A 122 -19.31 12.55 -19.18
C ARG A 122 -20.74 12.07 -19.47
N ARG A 123 -20.98 10.75 -19.51
CA ARG A 123 -22.31 10.15 -19.73
C ARG A 123 -23.30 10.60 -18.65
N CYS A 124 -22.85 10.68 -17.41
CA CYS A 124 -23.66 11.13 -16.27
C CYS A 124 -23.81 12.65 -16.17
N GLY A 125 -23.13 13.43 -17.00
CA GLY A 125 -23.18 14.89 -16.94
C GLY A 125 -22.50 15.48 -15.70
N ILE A 126 -21.44 14.83 -15.19
CA ILE A 126 -20.66 15.35 -14.06
C ILE A 126 -19.75 16.47 -14.56
N GLU A 127 -19.84 17.62 -13.90
CA GLU A 127 -18.94 18.74 -14.18
C GLU A 127 -17.57 18.50 -13.51
N ILE A 128 -16.49 18.67 -14.27
CA ILE A 128 -15.11 18.53 -13.75
C ILE A 128 -14.41 19.89 -13.89
N ARG A 129 -14.03 20.48 -12.74
CA ARG A 129 -13.28 21.74 -12.65
C ARG A 129 -11.85 21.45 -12.20
N THR A 130 -10.93 21.41 -13.15
CA THR A 130 -9.49 21.31 -12.88
C THR A 130 -8.91 22.67 -12.50
N GLU A 131 -7.67 22.66 -11.99
CA GLU A 131 -6.95 23.87 -11.55
C GLU A 131 -7.73 24.72 -10.54
N THR A 132 -8.63 24.04 -9.78
CA THR A 132 -9.51 24.64 -8.80
C THR A 132 -9.28 24.02 -7.45
N LYS A 133 -8.49 24.68 -6.61
CA LYS A 133 -8.22 24.27 -5.24
C LYS A 133 -9.30 24.82 -4.33
N ILE A 134 -9.87 23.99 -3.48
CA ILE A 134 -10.80 24.35 -2.43
C ILE A 134 -10.09 24.25 -1.08
N ASP A 135 -10.03 25.36 -0.36
CA ASP A 135 -9.42 25.46 0.97
C ASP A 135 -10.41 25.90 2.05
N SER A 136 -11.65 26.25 1.68
CA SER A 136 -12.73 26.64 2.60
C SER A 136 -14.08 26.15 2.10
N LEU A 137 -14.97 25.78 3.01
CA LEU A 137 -16.37 25.44 2.68
C LEU A 137 -17.18 26.66 2.22
N ASP A 138 -16.76 27.87 2.54
CA ASP A 138 -17.43 29.10 2.10
C ASP A 138 -17.46 29.22 0.57
N GLU A 139 -16.43 28.67 -0.11
CA GLU A 139 -16.36 28.61 -1.58
C GLU A 139 -17.45 27.70 -2.18
N LEU A 140 -18.06 26.85 -1.36
CA LEU A 140 -19.04 25.84 -1.74
C LEU A 140 -20.44 26.11 -1.14
N SER A 141 -20.72 27.35 -0.73
CA SER A 141 -22.00 27.76 -0.08
C SER A 141 -23.24 27.47 -0.93
N GLY A 142 -23.07 27.25 -2.25
CA GLY A 142 -24.18 26.91 -3.16
C GLY A 142 -24.46 25.41 -3.29
N TYR A 143 -23.76 24.54 -2.55
CA TYR A 143 -23.92 23.10 -2.60
C TYR A 143 -24.63 22.56 -1.37
N ASP A 144 -25.55 21.60 -1.57
CA ASP A 144 -26.30 20.95 -0.49
C ASP A 144 -25.45 19.91 0.26
N PHE A 145 -24.53 19.23 -0.45
CA PHE A 145 -23.65 18.19 0.07
C PHE A 145 -22.22 18.42 -0.43
N ILE A 146 -21.26 18.13 0.45
CA ILE A 146 -19.83 18.24 0.15
C ILE A 146 -19.14 16.93 0.50
N ALA A 147 -18.36 16.40 -0.41
CA ALA A 147 -17.53 15.19 -0.17
C ALA A 147 -16.05 15.49 -0.39
N VAL A 148 -15.23 15.23 0.62
CA VAL A 148 -13.78 15.38 0.55
C VAL A 148 -13.14 14.04 0.15
N THR A 149 -12.52 14.03 -1.02
CA THR A 149 -11.88 12.84 -1.63
C THR A 149 -10.47 13.17 -2.14
N THR A 150 -9.79 14.06 -1.43
CA THR A 150 -8.48 14.64 -1.84
C THR A 150 -7.33 13.63 -1.82
N GLY A 151 -7.58 12.41 -1.34
CA GLY A 151 -6.54 11.42 -1.10
C GLY A 151 -5.68 11.77 0.12
N GLY A 152 -4.60 11.01 0.32
CA GLY A 152 -3.68 11.25 1.41
C GLY A 152 -2.87 12.54 1.22
N SER A 153 -2.62 13.23 2.31
CA SER A 153 -1.78 14.41 2.33
C SER A 153 -0.37 14.04 2.81
N PRO A 154 0.68 14.37 2.04
CA PRO A 154 2.06 14.09 2.48
C PRO A 154 2.51 14.97 3.64
N LYS A 155 1.75 16.01 3.97
CA LYS A 155 2.00 16.96 5.05
C LYS A 155 0.70 17.33 5.76
N ALA A 156 0.80 17.53 7.08
CA ALA A 156 -0.34 17.91 7.92
C ALA A 156 -1.02 19.23 7.47
N GLU A 157 -0.24 20.15 6.88
CA GLU A 157 -0.76 21.44 6.40
C GLU A 157 -1.86 21.28 5.34
N GLY A 158 -1.81 20.24 4.53
CA GLY A 158 -2.83 19.96 3.52
C GLY A 158 -4.20 19.58 4.09
N LEU A 159 -4.26 19.20 5.37
CA LEU A 159 -5.47 18.83 6.09
C LEU A 159 -5.87 19.87 7.15
N ARG A 160 -5.06 20.92 7.35
CA ARG A 160 -5.26 21.91 8.43
C ARG A 160 -6.66 22.52 8.43
N TRP A 161 -7.17 22.89 7.27
CA TRP A 161 -8.50 23.48 7.12
C TRP A 161 -9.63 22.56 7.62
N LEU A 162 -9.43 21.23 7.56
CA LEU A 162 -10.36 20.24 8.14
C LEU A 162 -10.20 20.19 9.67
N GLY A 163 -8.96 20.28 10.17
CA GLY A 163 -8.68 20.37 11.60
C GLY A 163 -9.27 21.63 12.24
N ASP A 164 -9.19 22.77 11.56
CA ASP A 164 -9.76 24.05 12.02
C ASP A 164 -11.28 24.00 12.16
N MET A 165 -11.96 23.07 11.48
CA MET A 165 -13.39 22.77 11.64
C MET A 165 -13.71 21.75 12.75
N GLY A 166 -12.72 21.38 13.56
CA GLY A 166 -12.89 20.48 14.72
C GLY A 166 -12.65 19.00 14.43
N HIS A 167 -12.21 18.63 13.23
CA HIS A 167 -11.89 17.24 12.95
C HIS A 167 -10.55 16.86 13.58
N GLU A 168 -10.54 15.78 14.33
CA GLU A 168 -9.29 15.15 14.80
C GLU A 168 -8.50 14.61 13.62
N LEU A 169 -7.21 14.93 13.58
CA LEU A 169 -6.30 14.54 12.52
C LEU A 169 -5.23 13.57 13.05
N GLU A 170 -5.17 12.40 12.46
CA GLU A 170 -4.03 11.51 12.62
C GLU A 170 -2.87 12.00 11.74
N SER A 171 -1.70 12.22 12.35
CA SER A 171 -0.53 12.77 11.65
C SER A 171 -0.19 11.94 10.41
N PRO A 172 -0.14 12.56 9.22
CA PRO A 172 0.18 11.84 8.00
C PRO A 172 1.65 11.46 7.94
N VAL A 173 1.92 10.19 7.71
CA VAL A 173 3.26 9.64 7.49
C VAL A 173 3.25 8.72 6.28
N PRO A 174 4.36 8.62 5.53
CA PRO A 174 4.47 7.69 4.40
C PRO A 174 4.29 6.22 4.80
N SER A 175 3.68 5.48 3.93
CA SER A 175 3.46 4.03 3.95
C SER A 175 3.86 3.44 2.59
N LEU A 176 4.12 2.14 2.50
CA LEU A 176 4.48 1.43 1.27
C LEU A 176 5.72 2.00 0.56
N PHE A 177 6.83 2.12 1.26
CA PHE A 177 8.06 2.67 0.69
C PHE A 177 9.25 1.69 0.75
N THR A 178 10.17 1.86 -0.18
CA THR A 178 11.46 1.18 -0.26
C THR A 178 12.41 1.69 0.82
N PHE A 179 13.13 0.79 1.49
CA PHE A 179 14.14 1.14 2.47
C PHE A 179 15.49 1.45 1.81
N GLN A 180 16.07 2.60 2.17
CA GLN A 180 17.47 2.84 1.92
C GLN A 180 18.31 2.04 2.92
N ILE A 181 19.30 1.32 2.42
CA ILE A 181 20.26 0.55 3.24
C ILE A 181 21.67 1.05 2.88
N ALA A 182 22.43 1.49 3.85
CA ALA A 182 23.79 2.00 3.64
C ALA A 182 24.79 0.82 3.56
N ASP A 183 24.72 0.02 2.50
CA ASP A 183 25.59 -1.13 2.24
C ASP A 183 25.88 -1.23 0.74
N GLU A 184 27.05 -0.75 0.31
CA GLU A 184 27.44 -0.73 -1.11
C GLU A 184 27.59 -2.13 -1.70
N ALA A 185 28.05 -3.11 -0.90
CA ALA A 185 28.18 -4.49 -1.35
C ALA A 185 26.80 -5.13 -1.61
N LEU A 186 25.79 -4.73 -0.82
CA LEU A 186 24.40 -5.12 -1.08
C LEU A 186 23.89 -4.47 -2.38
N HIS A 187 24.17 -3.17 -2.60
CA HIS A 187 23.73 -2.46 -3.81
C HIS A 187 24.29 -3.09 -5.09
N ALA A 188 25.49 -3.67 -5.05
CA ALA A 188 26.06 -4.40 -6.17
C ALA A 188 25.23 -5.63 -6.60
N LEU A 189 24.30 -6.08 -5.75
CA LEU A 189 23.34 -7.17 -6.03
C LEU A 189 22.03 -6.71 -6.65
N MET A 190 21.93 -5.45 -7.08
CA MET A 190 20.72 -4.89 -7.69
C MET A 190 20.08 -5.86 -8.71
N GLY A 191 18.75 -5.99 -8.63
CA GLY A 191 17.96 -6.91 -9.45
C GLY A 191 17.84 -8.32 -8.89
N THR A 192 18.52 -8.64 -7.77
CA THR A 192 18.37 -9.95 -7.11
C THR A 192 17.05 -10.00 -6.34
N VAL A 193 16.29 -11.07 -6.56
CA VAL A 193 15.02 -11.36 -5.87
C VAL A 193 15.18 -12.58 -4.98
N VAL A 194 14.64 -12.52 -3.77
CA VAL A 194 14.42 -13.68 -2.89
C VAL A 194 12.92 -13.85 -2.75
N GLU A 195 12.37 -14.94 -3.25
CA GLU A 195 10.92 -15.11 -3.42
C GLU A 195 10.17 -15.22 -2.08
N ASP A 196 10.78 -15.79 -1.07
CA ASP A 196 10.14 -16.01 0.23
C ASP A 196 11.06 -15.59 1.39
N ALA A 197 11.20 -14.28 1.57
CA ALA A 197 11.94 -13.70 2.68
C ALA A 197 10.98 -13.20 3.78
N VAL A 198 11.46 -13.21 5.02
CA VAL A 198 10.76 -12.55 6.14
C VAL A 198 11.57 -11.37 6.64
N THR A 199 10.94 -10.22 6.72
CA THR A 199 11.54 -8.98 7.20
C THR A 199 10.92 -8.55 8.51
N MET A 200 11.72 -7.97 9.42
CA MET A 200 11.27 -7.58 10.76
C MET A 200 11.95 -6.28 11.21
N ILE A 201 11.25 -5.49 12.01
CA ILE A 201 11.84 -4.38 12.76
C ILE A 201 12.16 -4.92 14.17
N PRO A 202 13.44 -5.17 14.52
CA PRO A 202 13.82 -5.70 15.82
C PRO A 202 13.28 -4.87 16.98
N GLY A 203 12.89 -5.54 18.06
CA GLY A 203 12.27 -4.88 19.22
C GLY A 203 10.78 -4.55 19.06
N THR A 204 10.18 -4.89 17.92
CA THR A 204 8.75 -4.71 17.66
C THR A 204 8.08 -6.03 17.26
N LYS A 205 6.74 -6.02 17.12
CA LYS A 205 5.98 -7.14 16.56
C LYS A 205 5.85 -7.07 15.04
N GLN A 206 6.42 -6.04 14.41
CA GLN A 206 6.25 -5.81 12.98
C GLN A 206 7.12 -6.77 12.19
N ARG A 207 6.45 -7.60 11.40
CA ARG A 207 7.08 -8.54 10.46
C ARG A 207 6.24 -8.66 9.19
N ALA A 208 6.91 -8.91 8.07
CA ALA A 208 6.26 -9.15 6.81
C ALA A 208 6.99 -10.23 6.02
N GLN A 209 6.23 -11.01 5.26
CA GLN A 209 6.73 -12.10 4.41
C GLN A 209 6.37 -11.83 2.94
N GLY A 210 7.22 -12.29 2.05
CA GLY A 210 7.02 -12.26 0.61
C GLY A 210 8.31 -12.06 -0.17
N PRO A 211 8.21 -11.81 -1.48
CA PRO A 211 9.36 -11.47 -2.29
C PRO A 211 10.08 -10.22 -1.80
N LEU A 212 11.41 -10.29 -1.73
CA LEU A 212 12.31 -9.19 -1.41
C LEU A 212 13.19 -8.90 -2.63
N LEU A 213 13.21 -7.64 -3.08
CA LEU A 213 14.02 -7.17 -4.19
C LEU A 213 15.16 -6.29 -3.67
N ILE A 214 16.39 -6.60 -4.05
CA ILE A 214 17.54 -5.73 -3.82
C ILE A 214 17.59 -4.69 -4.95
N THR A 215 17.67 -3.42 -4.56
CA THR A 215 17.73 -2.26 -5.46
C THR A 215 19.04 -1.50 -5.30
N HIS A 216 19.28 -0.53 -6.15
CA HIS A 216 20.43 0.36 -6.04
C HIS A 216 20.38 1.32 -4.82
N TRP A 217 19.24 1.37 -4.10
CA TRP A 217 19.07 2.14 -2.86
C TRP A 217 19.13 1.27 -1.60
N GLY A 218 18.88 -0.02 -1.73
CA GLY A 218 18.74 -0.94 -0.62
C GLY A 218 17.75 -2.06 -0.92
N MET A 219 16.61 -2.11 -0.22
CA MET A 219 15.67 -3.22 -0.29
C MET A 219 14.24 -2.74 -0.58
N SER A 220 13.54 -3.46 -1.43
CA SER A 220 12.15 -3.25 -1.85
C SER A 220 11.41 -4.58 -2.01
N GLY A 221 10.30 -4.58 -2.73
CA GLY A 221 9.45 -5.76 -2.93
C GLY A 221 8.39 -5.92 -1.85
N PRO A 222 7.44 -6.86 -2.04
CA PRO A 222 6.30 -7.05 -1.14
C PRO A 222 6.66 -7.19 0.33
N ALA A 223 7.72 -7.92 0.69
CA ALA A 223 8.16 -8.07 2.08
C ALA A 223 8.52 -6.72 2.73
N ILE A 224 9.19 -5.83 2.00
CA ILE A 224 9.62 -4.52 2.49
C ILE A 224 8.44 -3.53 2.49
N LEU A 225 7.66 -3.49 1.40
CA LEU A 225 6.52 -2.58 1.29
C LEU A 225 5.48 -2.87 2.38
N LYS A 226 5.14 -4.13 2.63
CA LYS A 226 4.27 -4.53 3.74
C LYS A 226 4.84 -4.12 5.09
N LEU A 227 6.14 -4.40 5.34
CA LEU A 227 6.79 -4.03 6.60
C LEU A 227 6.79 -2.52 6.82
N SER A 228 7.05 -1.72 5.78
CA SER A 228 7.00 -0.25 5.86
C SER A 228 5.59 0.25 6.17
N SER A 229 4.54 -0.43 5.70
CA SER A 229 3.15 -0.12 6.04
C SER A 229 2.81 -0.49 7.49
N TYR A 230 3.14 -1.70 7.93
CA TYR A 230 2.90 -2.12 9.31
C TYR A 230 3.65 -1.23 10.32
N GLY A 231 4.89 -0.88 10.01
CA GLY A 231 5.77 -0.07 10.84
C GLY A 231 5.73 1.44 10.56
N ALA A 232 4.80 1.96 9.75
CA ALA A 232 4.84 3.33 9.25
C ALA A 232 5.04 4.39 10.34
N ARG A 233 4.26 4.35 11.43
CA ARG A 233 4.39 5.30 12.56
C ARG A 233 5.70 5.08 13.32
N ILE A 234 6.07 3.84 13.63
CA ILE A 234 7.32 3.49 14.33
C ILE A 234 8.52 4.01 13.54
N LEU A 235 8.54 3.80 12.23
CA LEU A 235 9.61 4.26 11.35
C LEU A 235 9.65 5.79 11.25
N ALA A 236 8.50 6.45 11.24
CA ALA A 236 8.43 7.92 11.25
C ALA A 236 8.98 8.50 12.56
N ASP A 237 8.61 7.94 13.73
CA ASP A 237 9.09 8.35 15.04
C ASP A 237 10.62 8.19 15.16
N GLN A 238 11.19 7.19 14.50
CA GLN A 238 12.63 6.94 14.40
C GLN A 238 13.30 7.70 13.25
N GLN A 239 12.60 8.66 12.63
CA GLN A 239 13.11 9.43 11.48
C GLN A 239 13.61 8.54 10.34
N TYR A 240 12.94 7.38 10.15
CA TYR A 240 13.29 6.35 9.16
C TYR A 240 14.70 5.78 9.32
N ARG A 241 15.20 5.72 10.54
CA ARG A 241 16.48 5.11 10.91
C ARG A 241 16.22 4.03 11.94
N ALA A 242 16.24 2.77 11.50
CA ALA A 242 15.89 1.63 12.33
C ALA A 242 16.70 0.39 11.92
N PRO A 243 16.90 -0.57 12.80
CA PRO A 243 17.43 -1.87 12.41
C PRO A 243 16.39 -2.64 11.59
N LEU A 244 16.86 -3.38 10.59
CA LEU A 244 16.07 -4.28 9.75
C LEU A 244 16.67 -5.68 9.82
N ALA A 245 15.98 -6.65 10.37
CA ALA A 245 16.37 -8.05 10.28
C ALA A 245 15.72 -8.71 9.06
N VAL A 246 16.49 -9.55 8.36
CA VAL A 246 16.03 -10.26 7.17
C VAL A 246 16.31 -11.75 7.32
N ASN A 247 15.27 -12.54 7.48
CA ASN A 247 15.34 -13.99 7.31
C ASN A 247 15.22 -14.31 5.81
N TRP A 248 16.35 -14.64 5.20
CA TRP A 248 16.48 -14.87 3.78
C TRP A 248 15.88 -16.19 3.30
N THR A 249 15.53 -17.08 4.22
CA THR A 249 15.14 -18.46 3.93
C THR A 249 13.74 -18.79 4.39
N ASN A 250 13.09 -17.89 5.13
CA ASN A 250 11.83 -18.13 5.86
C ASN A 250 11.87 -19.42 6.73
N ARG A 251 13.07 -19.79 7.23
CA ARG A 251 13.27 -20.99 8.06
C ARG A 251 13.81 -20.60 9.42
N ARG A 252 13.64 -21.49 10.39
CA ARG A 252 14.29 -21.36 11.70
C ARG A 252 15.77 -21.69 11.59
N ASP A 253 16.56 -21.14 12.47
CA ASP A 253 18.02 -21.38 12.56
C ASP A 253 18.38 -22.87 12.63
N THR A 254 17.62 -23.66 13.39
CA THR A 254 17.79 -25.12 13.51
C THR A 254 17.55 -25.87 12.19
N GLU A 255 16.60 -25.43 11.39
CA GLU A 255 16.30 -25.98 10.06
C GLU A 255 17.41 -25.60 9.07
N VAL A 256 17.88 -24.35 9.14
CA VAL A 256 19.00 -23.90 8.32
C VAL A 256 20.27 -24.67 8.68
N LEU A 257 20.59 -24.85 9.97
CA LEU A 257 21.73 -25.64 10.42
C LEU A 257 21.69 -27.07 9.86
N ALA A 258 20.54 -27.74 9.95
CA ALA A 258 20.40 -29.10 9.40
C ALA A 258 20.69 -29.16 7.89
N MET A 259 20.24 -28.14 7.14
CA MET A 259 20.52 -28.04 5.71
C MET A 259 22.00 -27.78 5.40
N LEU A 260 22.68 -26.95 6.21
CA LEU A 260 24.12 -26.70 6.08
C LEU A 260 24.95 -27.98 6.37
N ASP A 261 24.56 -28.69 7.44
CA ASP A 261 25.21 -29.99 7.78
C ASP A 261 25.02 -31.02 6.65
N GLU A 262 23.85 -31.08 6.02
CA GLU A 262 23.59 -31.94 4.88
C GLU A 262 24.52 -31.62 3.67
N ILE A 263 24.72 -30.31 3.40
CA ILE A 263 25.65 -29.88 2.35
C ILE A 263 27.10 -30.35 2.66
N ILE A 264 27.52 -30.21 3.92
CA ILE A 264 28.84 -30.64 4.36
C ILE A 264 29.03 -32.17 4.16
N ILE A 265 28.04 -32.95 4.56
CA ILE A 265 28.07 -34.41 4.40
C ILE A 265 28.15 -34.80 2.92
N ARG A 266 27.32 -34.18 2.07
CA ARG A 266 27.23 -34.53 0.65
C ARG A 266 28.38 -33.99 -0.21
N SER A 267 28.93 -32.83 0.17
CA SER A 267 29.86 -32.09 -0.68
C SER A 267 31.01 -31.40 0.09
N PRO A 268 31.75 -32.10 0.98
CA PRO A 268 32.75 -31.49 1.85
C PRO A 268 33.91 -30.82 1.09
N GLN A 269 34.22 -31.29 -0.09
CA GLN A 269 35.34 -30.77 -0.91
C GLN A 269 34.96 -29.61 -1.83
N LYS A 270 33.66 -29.34 -2.00
CA LYS A 270 33.19 -28.19 -2.80
C LYS A 270 33.50 -26.87 -2.10
N GLN A 271 33.82 -25.86 -2.90
CA GLN A 271 33.97 -24.50 -2.38
C GLN A 271 32.64 -23.99 -1.85
N LEU A 272 32.66 -23.23 -0.76
CA LEU A 272 31.51 -22.73 -0.07
C LEU A 272 30.59 -21.86 -1.00
N LYS A 273 31.19 -21.04 -1.83
CA LYS A 273 30.46 -20.15 -2.75
C LYS A 273 29.79 -20.88 -3.92
N THR A 274 30.14 -22.13 -4.20
CA THR A 274 29.58 -22.87 -5.35
C THR A 274 28.27 -23.56 -5.08
N ILE A 275 27.87 -23.70 -3.81
CA ILE A 275 26.59 -24.29 -3.42
C ILE A 275 25.88 -23.31 -2.57
N ALA A 276 24.85 -22.65 -3.13
CA ALA A 276 23.98 -21.77 -2.37
C ALA A 276 22.95 -22.59 -1.57
N PRO A 277 22.88 -22.45 -0.24
CA PRO A 277 21.89 -23.16 0.56
C PRO A 277 20.50 -22.60 0.33
N CYS A 278 19.46 -23.41 0.62
CA CYS A 278 18.06 -22.99 0.62
C CYS A 278 17.55 -22.39 -0.70
N GLY A 279 18.21 -22.67 -1.82
CA GLY A 279 17.81 -22.12 -3.13
C GLY A 279 18.10 -20.62 -3.30
N LEU A 280 18.92 -20.03 -2.47
CA LEU A 280 19.27 -18.60 -2.56
C LEU A 280 19.99 -18.29 -3.89
N PRO A 281 19.79 -17.10 -4.47
CA PRO A 281 20.58 -16.64 -5.61
C PRO A 281 22.08 -16.65 -5.30
N SER A 282 22.90 -17.21 -6.20
CA SER A 282 24.34 -17.42 -5.97
C SER A 282 25.10 -16.14 -5.62
N ARG A 283 24.72 -14.99 -6.21
CA ARG A 283 25.34 -13.68 -5.89
C ARG A 283 25.03 -13.27 -4.46
N LEU A 284 23.79 -13.45 -4.02
CA LEU A 284 23.38 -13.14 -2.64
C LEU A 284 24.08 -14.08 -1.65
N TRP A 285 24.12 -15.37 -1.95
CA TRP A 285 24.84 -16.32 -1.09
C TRP A 285 26.32 -15.97 -0.95
N THR A 286 27.00 -15.59 -2.02
CA THR A 286 28.41 -15.15 -1.99
C THR A 286 28.57 -13.95 -1.04
N TYR A 287 27.72 -12.93 -1.19
CA TYR A 287 27.72 -11.75 -0.32
C TYR A 287 27.50 -12.11 1.15
N LEU A 288 26.50 -12.95 1.45
CA LEU A 288 26.20 -13.34 2.85
C LEU A 288 27.33 -14.16 3.47
N ALA A 289 27.94 -15.08 2.69
CA ALA A 289 29.08 -15.86 3.13
C ALA A 289 30.32 -14.98 3.42
N GLU A 290 30.61 -14.03 2.54
CA GLU A 290 31.71 -13.06 2.74
C GLU A 290 31.46 -12.14 3.92
N LYS A 291 30.23 -11.60 4.05
CA LYS A 291 29.83 -10.77 5.21
C LYS A 291 29.97 -11.54 6.53
N CYS A 292 29.65 -12.82 6.53
CA CYS A 292 29.69 -13.68 7.73
C CYS A 292 31.10 -14.17 8.08
N LEU A 293 31.89 -14.60 7.09
CA LEU A 293 33.13 -15.35 7.29
C LEU A 293 34.40 -14.62 6.80
N GLY A 294 34.25 -13.47 6.10
CA GLY A 294 35.36 -12.77 5.48
C GLY A 294 36.09 -13.67 4.47
N GLU A 295 37.42 -13.69 4.50
CA GLU A 295 38.26 -14.53 3.60
C GLU A 295 38.00 -16.04 3.72
N ARG A 296 37.53 -16.51 4.87
CA ARG A 296 37.16 -17.92 5.10
C ARG A 296 36.01 -18.39 4.17
N ALA A 297 35.22 -17.45 3.59
CA ALA A 297 34.22 -17.75 2.58
C ALA A 297 34.79 -18.35 1.30
N ASN A 298 36.10 -18.23 1.01
CA ASN A 298 36.78 -18.85 -0.09
C ASN A 298 37.18 -20.32 0.21
N GLY A 299 36.93 -20.83 1.41
CA GLY A 299 37.19 -22.18 1.85
C GLY A 299 36.22 -23.21 1.27
N ARG A 300 36.33 -24.44 1.77
CA ARG A 300 35.47 -25.57 1.41
C ARG A 300 34.45 -25.83 2.50
N TRP A 301 33.32 -26.41 2.16
CA TRP A 301 32.25 -26.77 3.09
C TRP A 301 32.77 -27.62 4.26
N GLY A 302 33.59 -28.65 4.00
CA GLY A 302 34.13 -29.50 5.06
C GLY A 302 35.19 -28.85 5.95
N SER A 303 35.61 -27.60 5.66
CA SER A 303 36.56 -26.86 6.51
C SER A 303 35.91 -25.97 7.55
N LEU A 304 34.57 -25.89 7.52
CA LEU A 304 33.82 -25.07 8.46
C LEU A 304 33.78 -25.73 9.85
N ASN A 305 34.00 -24.92 10.88
CA ASN A 305 33.78 -25.33 12.26
C ASN A 305 32.36 -25.01 12.74
N LYS A 306 31.97 -25.58 13.87
CA LYS A 306 30.63 -25.41 14.45
C LYS A 306 30.24 -23.96 14.69
N LYS A 307 31.21 -23.09 15.08
CA LYS A 307 30.96 -21.68 15.33
C LYS A 307 30.66 -20.94 14.01
N GLU A 308 31.37 -21.26 12.94
CA GLU A 308 31.14 -20.70 11.61
C GLU A 308 29.79 -21.12 11.05
N LEU A 309 29.38 -22.38 11.22
CA LEU A 309 28.07 -22.89 10.82
C LEU A 309 26.94 -22.18 11.56
N ASN A 310 27.06 -22.02 12.88
CA ASN A 310 26.07 -21.28 13.66
C ASN A 310 25.95 -19.83 13.20
N ARG A 311 27.06 -19.18 12.83
CA ARG A 311 27.03 -17.80 12.30
C ARG A 311 26.35 -17.73 10.94
N LEU A 312 26.61 -18.71 10.04
CA LEU A 312 25.93 -18.80 8.77
C LEU A 312 24.43 -19.05 8.93
N ALA A 313 24.04 -19.98 9.79
CA ALA A 313 22.63 -20.22 10.07
C ALA A 313 21.95 -18.96 10.62
N ASN A 314 22.61 -18.25 11.55
CA ASN A 314 22.09 -17.02 12.15
C ASN A 314 21.88 -15.92 11.10
N ILE A 315 22.85 -15.62 10.21
CA ILE A 315 22.67 -14.59 9.17
C ILE A 315 21.58 -14.97 8.18
N LEU A 316 21.41 -16.26 7.88
CA LEU A 316 20.39 -16.76 6.95
C LEU A 316 18.98 -16.72 7.54
N SER A 317 18.83 -16.92 8.85
CA SER A 317 17.55 -16.99 9.55
C SER A 317 17.10 -15.65 10.20
N GLY A 318 17.83 -14.56 9.97
CA GLY A 318 17.42 -13.23 10.42
C GLY A 318 18.02 -12.77 11.74
N GLY A 319 19.08 -13.42 12.22
CA GLY A 319 19.81 -13.00 13.42
C GLY A 319 20.80 -11.84 13.19
N ASP A 320 21.06 -11.47 11.92
CA ASP A 320 21.82 -10.26 11.58
C ASP A 320 20.88 -9.12 11.19
N SER A 321 21.34 -7.89 11.36
CA SER A 321 20.54 -6.70 11.04
C SER A 321 21.26 -5.77 10.08
N TYR A 322 20.47 -5.20 9.18
CA TYR A 322 20.82 -4.06 8.35
C TYR A 322 20.37 -2.76 9.02
N GLN A 323 20.93 -1.64 8.59
CA GLN A 323 20.47 -0.33 9.06
C GLN A 323 19.66 0.36 7.96
N ILE A 324 18.39 0.64 8.25
CA ILE A 324 17.58 1.53 7.43
C ILE A 324 18.16 2.93 7.61
N ALA A 325 18.61 3.55 6.53
CA ALA A 325 19.22 4.88 6.52
C ALA A 325 18.24 5.96 6.04
N GLY A 326 17.06 5.57 5.58
CA GLY A 326 16.05 6.47 5.04
C GLY A 326 15.06 5.76 4.13
N ARG A 327 14.32 6.57 3.38
CA ARG A 327 13.35 6.15 2.36
C ARG A 327 13.90 6.46 0.98
N ALA A 328 13.59 5.63 -0.01
CA ALA A 328 13.88 5.97 -1.40
C ALA A 328 13.17 7.30 -1.81
N PRO A 329 13.76 8.07 -2.73
CA PRO A 329 13.29 9.44 -3.04
C PRO A 329 11.97 9.50 -3.83
N PHE A 330 11.41 8.38 -4.27
CA PHE A 330 10.18 8.32 -5.06
C PHE A 330 8.95 8.67 -4.21
N LYS A 331 8.58 9.95 -4.20
CA LYS A 331 7.49 10.47 -3.36
C LYS A 331 6.09 10.22 -3.94
N ASP A 332 5.99 10.01 -5.24
CA ASP A 332 4.70 9.99 -5.95
C ASP A 332 3.94 8.65 -5.80
N GLU A 333 4.64 7.58 -5.43
CA GLU A 333 4.07 6.24 -5.24
C GLU A 333 3.63 5.96 -3.80
N PHE A 334 3.89 6.86 -2.85
CA PHE A 334 3.61 6.61 -1.44
C PHE A 334 2.11 6.69 -1.13
N VAL A 335 1.64 5.71 -0.37
CA VAL A 335 0.37 5.77 0.34
C VAL A 335 0.60 6.54 1.65
N THR A 336 -0.39 7.30 2.07
CA THR A 336 -0.34 8.04 3.34
C THR A 336 -1.04 7.22 4.42
N CYS A 337 -0.32 6.96 5.50
CA CYS A 337 -0.87 6.50 6.77
C CYS A 337 -1.24 7.74 7.58
N GLY A 338 -2.48 7.86 8.05
CA GLY A 338 -3.00 9.05 8.72
C GLY A 338 -4.02 9.81 7.85
N GLY A 339 -4.63 10.82 8.40
CA GLY A 339 -5.70 11.59 7.79
C GLY A 339 -6.77 11.97 8.80
N ILE A 340 -8.02 12.08 8.38
CA ILE A 340 -9.17 12.29 9.28
C ILE A 340 -9.33 11.05 10.17
N ALA A 341 -9.27 11.26 11.48
CA ALA A 341 -9.49 10.22 12.47
C ALA A 341 -10.88 9.59 12.29
N LEU A 342 -10.98 8.28 12.38
CA LEU A 342 -12.25 7.56 12.17
C LEU A 342 -13.29 7.84 13.25
N SER A 343 -12.87 8.38 14.42
CA SER A 343 -13.73 8.92 15.46
C SER A 343 -14.52 10.16 15.02
N ALA A 344 -13.97 10.95 14.09
CA ALA A 344 -14.56 12.20 13.60
C ALA A 344 -15.70 11.99 12.58
N VAL A 345 -15.94 10.74 12.12
CA VAL A 345 -16.97 10.42 11.13
C VAL A 345 -18.00 9.43 11.65
N ASN A 346 -19.19 9.46 11.07
CA ASN A 346 -20.19 8.43 11.29
C ASN A 346 -19.74 7.13 10.57
N PRO A 347 -19.58 5.99 11.27
CA PRO A 347 -19.02 4.77 10.68
C PRO A 347 -19.96 4.06 9.68
N SER A 348 -21.18 4.54 9.47
CA SER A 348 -22.15 3.97 8.51
C SER A 348 -22.34 4.83 7.27
N THR A 349 -22.09 6.14 7.37
CA THR A 349 -22.35 7.12 6.30
C THR A 349 -21.09 7.87 5.87
N LEU A 350 -20.03 7.81 6.68
CA LEU A 350 -18.81 8.60 6.54
C LEU A 350 -19.07 10.12 6.54
N GLU A 351 -20.22 10.55 7.07
CA GLU A 351 -20.52 11.95 7.33
C GLU A 351 -19.74 12.46 8.53
N SER A 352 -19.27 13.69 8.45
CA SER A 352 -18.65 14.40 9.56
C SER A 352 -19.58 14.43 10.79
N ARG A 353 -19.01 14.27 11.98
CA ARG A 353 -19.72 14.47 13.25
C ARG A 353 -19.77 15.94 13.68
N HIS A 354 -18.97 16.79 13.02
CA HIS A 354 -18.80 18.21 13.36
C HIS A 354 -19.56 19.13 12.40
N VAL A 355 -19.56 18.78 11.11
CA VAL A 355 -20.14 19.61 10.05
C VAL A 355 -21.22 18.81 9.31
N PRO A 356 -22.50 19.19 9.40
CA PRO A 356 -23.57 18.52 8.68
C PRO A 356 -23.35 18.55 7.15
N HIS A 357 -23.71 17.46 6.48
CA HIS A 357 -23.62 17.32 5.03
C HIS A 357 -22.19 17.35 4.44
N LEU A 358 -21.16 17.27 5.29
CA LEU A 358 -19.77 17.05 4.89
C LEU A 358 -19.43 15.58 5.05
N PHE A 359 -18.89 14.97 3.99
CA PHE A 359 -18.55 13.54 3.93
C PHE A 359 -17.08 13.35 3.56
N PHE A 360 -16.52 12.17 3.89
CA PHE A 360 -15.14 11.81 3.57
C PHE A 360 -15.07 10.45 2.92
N ALA A 361 -14.26 10.31 1.85
CA ALA A 361 -14.00 9.01 1.21
C ALA A 361 -12.58 8.88 0.68
N GLY A 362 -12.07 7.65 0.68
CA GLY A 362 -10.73 7.32 0.24
C GLY A 362 -9.65 7.64 1.26
N GLU A 363 -8.44 7.85 0.78
CA GLU A 363 -7.19 7.97 1.55
C GLU A 363 -7.12 9.25 2.43
N VAL A 364 -8.09 10.16 2.34
CA VAL A 364 -8.22 11.30 3.27
C VAL A 364 -8.60 10.84 4.68
N LEU A 365 -9.23 9.68 4.82
CA LEU A 365 -9.51 9.01 6.08
C LEU A 365 -8.26 8.26 6.59
N ASP A 366 -8.11 8.06 7.89
CA ASP A 366 -7.06 7.20 8.47
C ASP A 366 -7.34 5.71 8.16
N ILE A 367 -7.32 5.39 6.87
CA ILE A 367 -7.45 4.04 6.32
C ILE A 367 -6.34 3.86 5.32
N ASP A 368 -5.46 2.90 5.54
CA ASP A 368 -4.50 2.48 4.53
C ASP A 368 -4.31 0.97 4.53
N GLY A 369 -4.15 0.44 3.33
CA GLY A 369 -3.89 -0.96 3.06
C GLY A 369 -2.44 -1.22 2.69
N ILE A 370 -2.04 -2.49 2.77
CA ILE A 370 -0.77 -2.93 2.20
C ILE A 370 -0.82 -2.89 0.67
N THR A 371 0.30 -3.21 0.00
CA THR A 371 0.33 -3.41 -1.45
C THR A 371 -0.58 -4.57 -1.86
N GLY A 372 -1.22 -4.49 -3.02
CA GLY A 372 -2.08 -5.56 -3.55
C GLY A 372 -3.51 -5.14 -3.91
N GLY A 373 -3.79 -3.86 -4.21
CA GLY A 373 -5.12 -3.38 -4.62
C GLY A 373 -6.02 -2.91 -3.47
N PHE A 374 -5.62 -3.13 -2.23
CA PHE A 374 -6.43 -2.86 -1.03
C PHE A 374 -6.75 -1.36 -0.86
N ASN A 375 -5.83 -0.46 -1.20
CA ASN A 375 -6.07 0.99 -1.10
C ASN A 375 -7.13 1.46 -2.09
N PHE A 376 -7.16 0.91 -3.28
CA PHE A 376 -8.24 1.19 -4.23
C PHE A 376 -9.57 0.57 -3.77
N GLN A 377 -9.55 -0.65 -3.25
CA GLN A 377 -10.78 -1.21 -2.66
C GLN A 377 -11.33 -0.33 -1.55
N ALA A 378 -10.48 0.21 -0.67
CA ALA A 378 -10.93 1.17 0.34
C ALA A 378 -11.52 2.44 -0.26
N ALA A 379 -10.93 2.93 -1.35
CA ALA A 379 -11.46 4.09 -2.08
C ALA A 379 -12.85 3.80 -2.67
N TRP A 380 -13.05 2.65 -3.31
CA TRP A 380 -14.34 2.24 -3.87
C TRP A 380 -15.41 2.07 -2.80
N THR A 381 -15.10 1.29 -1.77
CA THR A 381 -16.02 0.99 -0.66
C THR A 381 -16.48 2.25 0.08
N THR A 382 -15.54 3.13 0.40
CA THR A 382 -15.86 4.39 1.11
C THR A 382 -16.61 5.37 0.22
N ALA A 383 -16.23 5.49 -1.05
CA ALA A 383 -16.91 6.35 -2.02
C ALA A 383 -18.36 5.90 -2.28
N TYR A 384 -18.59 4.60 -2.45
CA TYR A 384 -19.93 4.03 -2.59
C TYR A 384 -20.79 4.28 -1.35
N THR A 385 -20.21 4.09 -0.15
CA THR A 385 -20.89 4.37 1.12
C THR A 385 -21.37 5.82 1.19
N VAL A 386 -20.53 6.79 0.79
CA VAL A 386 -20.87 8.19 0.76
C VAL A 386 -21.94 8.48 -0.30
N ALA A 387 -21.84 7.88 -1.48
CA ALA A 387 -22.86 8.03 -2.53
C ALA A 387 -24.25 7.59 -2.04
N CYS A 388 -24.33 6.40 -1.40
CA CYS A 388 -25.56 5.92 -0.77
C CYS A 388 -26.10 6.88 0.32
N ALA A 389 -25.21 7.40 1.18
CA ALA A 389 -25.59 8.28 2.26
C ALA A 389 -26.18 9.61 1.73
N ILE A 390 -25.56 10.20 0.72
CA ILE A 390 -26.05 11.42 0.07
C ILE A 390 -27.37 11.15 -0.64
N ALA A 391 -27.48 10.06 -1.41
CA ALA A 391 -28.68 9.69 -2.13
C ALA A 391 -29.89 9.52 -1.18
N ASN A 392 -29.69 8.79 -0.07
CA ASN A 392 -30.73 8.60 0.95
C ASN A 392 -31.17 9.93 1.60
N LYS A 393 -30.24 10.85 1.86
CA LYS A 393 -30.59 12.18 2.40
C LYS A 393 -31.30 13.06 1.37
N ALA A 394 -30.97 12.93 0.10
CA ALA A 394 -31.61 13.68 -0.97
C ALA A 394 -33.08 13.22 -1.19
N THR A 395 -33.34 11.91 -1.04
CA THR A 395 -34.71 11.36 -1.18
C THR A 395 -35.60 11.54 0.06
N ALA A 396 -34.99 11.79 1.22
CA ALA A 396 -35.71 12.03 2.48
C ALA A 396 -36.16 13.50 2.69
N ARG A 397 -35.76 14.39 1.82
CA ARG A 397 -36.21 15.82 1.76
C ARG A 397 -37.30 16.00 0.72
#